data_1f77ce7209095a68862aa677a5e70aea
#
_entry.id   1f77ce7209095a68862aa677a5e70aea
#
_cell.length_a   1.000
_cell.length_b   1.000
_cell.length_c   1.000
_cell.angle_alpha   90.00
_cell.angle_beta   90.00
_cell.angle_gamma   90.00
#
_symmetry.space_group_name_H-M   'P 1'
#
loop_
_entity.id
_entity.type
_entity.pdbx_description
1 polymer ?
#
loop_
_entity_poly.entity_id
_entity_poly.type
_entity_poly.pdbx_seq_one_letter_code
_entity_poly.pdbx_strand_id
1 'polypeptide(L)'
;MFFSGIADEAAPQLTRQLEAHKDLRWRHIEIRNIEGSNLTDLSDEAFEKVAAEIESSGIGVSCFASQLANWARPIDSDFEVDIGELKRAIPRMKRLKTPFIRCMSYPNSDPPLSDSSWRREAVRRLQALAKLAKEAGITLVHENCNGWGGQGPQQTLDLLSDVGSEHLKLVFDTGNPVPYGQDSWDYYAGVRDQVIYVHIKDYKLNPDGGEVGVFPGEGKGAVRKILVDLLQRGYDGGISIEPHITSVIHLGQEAEDPELSYRTYVEYGQKLELLVESLRSHQPGEAPAPQ
;
A
#
# COMPACT_ATOMS: atom_id res chain seq x y z
N MET A 1 11.74 -3.07 11.14
CA MET A 1 11.22 -3.25 9.79
C MET A 1 10.77 -4.69 9.59
N PHE A 2 9.59 -4.93 9.02
CA PHE A 2 9.04 -6.24 8.70
C PHE A 2 8.54 -6.28 7.26
N PHE A 3 8.50 -7.49 6.67
CA PHE A 3 7.98 -7.70 5.32
C PHE A 3 6.51 -8.11 5.33
N SER A 4 5.79 -7.68 4.30
CA SER A 4 4.40 -7.97 4.00
C SER A 4 4.17 -7.93 2.48
N GLY A 5 2.95 -8.18 2.03
CA GLY A 5 2.59 -8.02 0.62
C GLY A 5 1.10 -8.05 0.38
N ILE A 6 0.68 -7.39 -0.70
CA ILE A 6 -0.70 -7.41 -1.22
C ILE A 6 -0.89 -8.74 -1.94
N ALA A 7 -1.42 -9.72 -1.23
CA ALA A 7 -1.28 -11.13 -1.58
C ALA A 7 -2.26 -11.67 -2.61
N ASP A 8 -3.31 -10.92 -2.97
CA ASP A 8 -4.19 -11.29 -4.09
C ASP A 8 -3.48 -11.26 -5.46
N GLU A 9 -2.27 -10.69 -5.52
CA GLU A 9 -1.37 -10.82 -6.67
C GLU A 9 -0.68 -12.19 -6.77
N ALA A 10 -0.60 -12.93 -5.66
CA ALA A 10 -0.15 -14.33 -5.69
C ALA A 10 -1.25 -15.27 -6.14
N ALA A 11 -2.47 -15.10 -5.61
CA ALA A 11 -3.62 -15.91 -5.93
C ALA A 11 -4.92 -15.28 -5.39
N PRO A 12 -6.08 -15.54 -6.02
CA PRO A 12 -7.36 -15.07 -5.51
C PRO A 12 -7.79 -15.75 -4.20
N GLN A 13 -7.42 -17.01 -3.96
CA GLN A 13 -7.83 -17.78 -2.77
C GLN A 13 -6.97 -17.42 -1.56
N LEU A 14 -7.61 -17.16 -0.40
CA LEU A 14 -6.92 -16.81 0.84
C LEU A 14 -5.88 -17.86 1.24
N THR A 15 -6.21 -19.14 1.16
CA THR A 15 -5.29 -20.24 1.49
C THR A 15 -3.97 -20.11 0.72
N ARG A 16 -4.04 -19.84 -0.60
CA ARG A 16 -2.85 -19.66 -1.44
C ARG A 16 -2.10 -18.36 -1.12
N GLN A 17 -2.82 -17.30 -0.79
CA GLN A 17 -2.20 -16.05 -0.31
C GLN A 17 -1.38 -16.29 0.95
N LEU A 18 -1.94 -17.02 1.91
CA LEU A 18 -1.26 -17.39 3.16
C LEU A 18 -0.09 -18.37 2.92
N GLU A 19 -0.22 -19.32 2.00
CA GLU A 19 0.87 -20.21 1.59
C GLU A 19 2.06 -19.43 1.02
N ALA A 20 1.83 -18.45 0.14
CA ALA A 20 2.89 -17.60 -0.41
C ALA A 20 3.69 -16.89 0.69
N HIS A 21 3.01 -16.39 1.73
CA HIS A 21 3.65 -15.76 2.87
C HIS A 21 4.40 -16.76 3.76
N LYS A 22 3.92 -18.01 3.90
CA LYS A 22 4.64 -19.08 4.57
C LYS A 22 5.91 -19.47 3.83
N ASP A 23 5.85 -19.57 2.49
CA ASP A 23 7.01 -19.86 1.65
C ASP A 23 8.09 -18.77 1.77
N LEU A 24 7.67 -17.51 1.90
CA LEU A 24 8.53 -16.36 2.20
C LEU A 24 8.94 -16.29 3.68
N ARG A 25 8.39 -17.12 4.56
CA ARG A 25 8.57 -17.06 6.01
C ARG A 25 8.17 -15.71 6.63
N TRP A 26 7.27 -15.00 5.98
CA TRP A 26 6.75 -13.73 6.45
C TRP A 26 5.63 -13.94 7.47
N ARG A 27 5.59 -13.05 8.44
CA ARG A 27 4.61 -13.10 9.54
C ARG A 27 3.48 -12.09 9.38
N HIS A 28 3.50 -11.30 8.32
CA HIS A 28 2.50 -10.28 8.05
C HIS A 28 2.03 -10.39 6.60
N ILE A 29 0.74 -10.10 6.40
CA ILE A 29 0.08 -10.03 5.11
C ILE A 29 -0.69 -8.72 5.01
N GLU A 30 -0.71 -8.10 3.84
CA GLU A 30 -1.63 -7.03 3.50
C GLU A 30 -2.75 -7.59 2.65
N ILE A 31 -3.99 -7.40 3.06
CA ILE A 31 -5.13 -8.01 2.39
C ILE A 31 -5.92 -6.95 1.64
N ARG A 32 -6.07 -7.17 0.31
CA ARG A 32 -6.92 -6.40 -0.60
C ARG A 32 -8.18 -7.20 -0.93
N ASN A 33 -8.07 -8.20 -1.81
CA ASN A 33 -9.19 -9.01 -2.23
C ASN A 33 -9.02 -10.48 -1.84
N ILE A 34 -10.15 -11.14 -1.62
CA ILE A 34 -10.26 -12.59 -1.44
C ILE A 34 -11.34 -13.04 -2.40
N GLU A 35 -10.97 -13.94 -3.34
CA GLU A 35 -11.88 -14.45 -4.39
C GLU A 35 -12.60 -13.31 -5.15
N GLY A 36 -11.86 -12.25 -5.48
CA GLY A 36 -12.35 -11.10 -6.23
C GLY A 36 -13.16 -10.07 -5.42
N SER A 37 -13.41 -10.32 -4.14
CA SER A 37 -14.13 -9.39 -3.26
C SER A 37 -13.18 -8.68 -2.31
N ASN A 38 -13.30 -7.34 -2.18
CA ASN A 38 -12.52 -6.63 -1.18
C ASN A 38 -12.86 -7.09 0.23
N LEU A 39 -11.85 -7.21 1.09
CA LEU A 39 -12.03 -7.67 2.47
C LEU A 39 -13.09 -6.86 3.25
N THR A 40 -13.21 -5.57 2.94
CA THR A 40 -14.18 -4.67 3.57
C THR A 40 -15.62 -4.91 3.09
N ASP A 41 -15.81 -5.58 1.94
CA ASP A 41 -17.12 -5.81 1.31
C ASP A 41 -17.66 -7.24 1.51
N LEU A 42 -16.87 -8.15 2.08
CA LEU A 42 -17.35 -9.48 2.42
C LEU A 42 -18.59 -9.42 3.35
N SER A 43 -19.48 -10.40 3.25
CA SER A 43 -20.51 -10.56 4.29
C SER A 43 -19.87 -10.86 5.64
N ASP A 44 -20.58 -10.60 6.74
CA ASP A 44 -20.04 -10.88 8.08
C ASP A 44 -19.72 -12.36 8.26
N GLU A 45 -20.55 -13.26 7.72
CA GLU A 45 -20.29 -14.71 7.75
C GLU A 45 -19.03 -15.08 6.95
N ALA A 46 -18.84 -14.54 5.76
CA ALA A 46 -17.64 -14.77 4.95
C ALA A 46 -16.40 -14.20 5.63
N PHE A 47 -16.52 -13.02 6.21
CA PHE A 47 -15.42 -12.39 6.96
C PHE A 47 -14.98 -13.24 8.17
N GLU A 48 -15.92 -13.79 8.96
CA GLU A 48 -15.54 -14.63 10.12
C GLU A 48 -14.82 -15.91 9.70
N LYS A 49 -15.17 -16.52 8.56
CA LYS A 49 -14.43 -17.66 8.00
C LYS A 49 -13.00 -17.26 7.62
N VAL A 50 -12.85 -16.12 6.94
CA VAL A 50 -11.56 -15.54 6.58
C VAL A 50 -10.73 -15.22 7.83
N ALA A 51 -11.33 -14.58 8.83
CA ALA A 51 -10.65 -14.24 10.07
C ALA A 51 -10.15 -15.48 10.82
N ALA A 52 -10.96 -16.54 10.91
CA ALA A 52 -10.57 -17.80 11.52
C ALA A 52 -9.41 -18.49 10.78
N GLU A 53 -9.39 -18.44 9.44
CA GLU A 53 -8.31 -19.00 8.63
C GLU A 53 -7.00 -18.21 8.82
N ILE A 54 -7.05 -16.88 8.80
CA ILE A 54 -5.91 -16.00 9.08
C ILE A 54 -5.34 -16.29 10.47
N GLU A 55 -6.18 -16.34 11.50
CA GLU A 55 -5.75 -16.62 12.86
C GLU A 55 -5.09 -17.99 12.98
N SER A 56 -5.66 -19.02 12.34
CA SER A 56 -5.09 -20.37 12.35
C SER A 56 -3.75 -20.48 11.64
N SER A 57 -3.48 -19.57 10.69
CA SER A 57 -2.22 -19.53 9.95
C SER A 57 -1.04 -19.01 10.78
N GLY A 58 -1.31 -18.24 11.83
CA GLY A 58 -0.31 -17.53 12.61
C GLY A 58 0.29 -16.30 11.92
N ILE A 59 -0.29 -15.86 10.78
CA ILE A 59 0.11 -14.66 10.04
C ILE A 59 -0.78 -13.49 10.48
N GLY A 60 -0.17 -12.36 10.88
CA GLY A 60 -0.89 -11.14 11.25
C GLY A 60 -1.23 -10.28 10.03
N VAL A 61 -2.35 -9.56 10.06
CA VAL A 61 -2.70 -8.62 9.01
C VAL A 61 -2.10 -7.25 9.32
N SER A 62 -1.18 -6.79 8.49
CA SER A 62 -0.48 -5.50 8.67
C SER A 62 -1.32 -4.30 8.25
N CYS A 63 -2.08 -4.44 7.15
CA CYS A 63 -2.89 -3.37 6.58
C CYS A 63 -4.08 -3.95 5.82
N PHE A 64 -5.22 -3.25 5.84
CA PHE A 64 -6.32 -3.47 4.91
C PHE A 64 -6.11 -2.56 3.68
N ALA A 65 -5.85 -3.15 2.52
CA ALA A 65 -5.77 -2.43 1.25
C ALA A 65 -7.19 -2.13 0.72
N SER A 66 -7.86 -1.18 1.38
CA SER A 66 -9.25 -0.82 1.12
C SER A 66 -9.42 0.00 -0.16
N GLN A 67 -10.67 0.26 -0.52
CA GLN A 67 -11.06 1.10 -1.65
C GLN A 67 -11.41 2.55 -1.23
N LEU A 68 -11.14 2.94 0.00
CA LEU A 68 -11.43 4.29 0.50
C LEU A 68 -10.75 5.35 -0.34
N ALA A 69 -11.57 6.26 -0.88
CA ALA A 69 -11.11 7.41 -1.68
C ALA A 69 -10.24 7.04 -2.90
N ASN A 70 -10.35 5.80 -3.42
CA ASN A 70 -9.46 5.28 -4.45
C ASN A 70 -9.80 5.82 -5.86
N TRP A 71 -9.03 5.37 -6.84
CA TRP A 71 -9.14 5.75 -8.25
C TRP A 71 -10.51 5.45 -8.89
N ALA A 72 -11.29 4.51 -8.35
CA ALA A 72 -12.64 4.19 -8.82
C ALA A 72 -13.75 5.06 -8.19
N ARG A 73 -13.39 5.95 -7.26
CA ARG A 73 -14.32 6.84 -6.53
C ARG A 73 -13.97 8.31 -6.76
N PRO A 74 -14.39 8.92 -7.89
CA PRO A 74 -14.15 10.34 -8.13
C PRO A 74 -14.78 11.22 -7.05
N ILE A 75 -14.29 12.47 -6.96
CA ILE A 75 -14.63 13.40 -5.88
C ILE A 75 -16.13 13.76 -5.81
N ASP A 76 -16.87 13.57 -6.87
CA ASP A 76 -18.33 13.78 -6.96
C ASP A 76 -19.14 12.51 -6.66
N SER A 77 -18.47 11.36 -6.41
CA SER A 77 -19.17 10.14 -5.97
C SER A 77 -19.82 10.30 -4.60
N ASP A 78 -20.80 9.43 -4.30
CA ASP A 78 -21.47 9.44 -2.99
C ASP A 78 -20.49 9.10 -1.87
N PHE A 79 -20.22 10.07 -1.01
CA PHE A 79 -19.30 9.93 0.12
C PHE A 79 -19.77 8.91 1.18
N GLU A 80 -21.06 8.63 1.26
CA GLU A 80 -21.58 7.62 2.20
C GLU A 80 -21.07 6.21 1.89
N VAL A 81 -20.62 5.95 0.67
CA VAL A 81 -19.95 4.69 0.30
C VAL A 81 -18.67 4.50 1.11
N ASP A 82 -17.81 5.55 1.20
CA ASP A 82 -16.57 5.49 1.97
C ASP A 82 -16.84 5.44 3.48
N ILE A 83 -17.80 6.22 3.96
CA ILE A 83 -18.23 6.18 5.37
C ILE A 83 -18.73 4.77 5.73
N GLY A 84 -19.55 4.16 4.87
CA GLY A 84 -20.07 2.81 5.04
C GLY A 84 -18.97 1.76 5.05
N GLU A 85 -18.02 1.83 4.11
CA GLU A 85 -16.87 0.94 4.05
C GLU A 85 -16.02 1.03 5.31
N LEU A 86 -15.65 2.24 5.75
CA LEU A 86 -14.85 2.40 6.96
C LEU A 86 -15.57 1.89 8.21
N LYS A 87 -16.87 2.14 8.32
CA LYS A 87 -17.69 1.60 9.43
C LYS A 87 -17.73 0.07 9.44
N ARG A 88 -17.75 -0.59 8.29
CA ARG A 88 -17.64 -2.07 8.19
C ARG A 88 -16.22 -2.55 8.49
N ALA A 89 -15.20 -1.82 8.03
CA ALA A 89 -13.80 -2.18 8.25
C ALA A 89 -13.38 -2.14 9.72
N ILE A 90 -13.83 -1.13 10.48
CA ILE A 90 -13.41 -0.91 11.88
C ILE A 90 -13.56 -2.16 12.78
N PRO A 91 -14.73 -2.82 12.90
CA PRO A 91 -14.86 -4.02 13.72
C PRO A 91 -13.98 -5.18 13.20
N ARG A 92 -13.81 -5.30 11.89
CA ARG A 92 -12.97 -6.31 11.24
C ARG A 92 -11.49 -6.11 11.55
N MET A 93 -11.02 -4.86 11.49
CA MET A 93 -9.65 -4.48 11.88
C MET A 93 -9.40 -4.79 13.36
N LYS A 94 -10.36 -4.49 14.24
CA LYS A 94 -10.26 -4.84 15.67
C LYS A 94 -10.20 -6.35 15.89
N ARG A 95 -11.02 -7.11 15.16
CA ARG A 95 -11.05 -8.58 15.20
C ARG A 95 -9.70 -9.19 14.79
N LEU A 96 -9.06 -8.65 13.76
CA LEU A 96 -7.76 -9.10 13.24
C LEU A 96 -6.57 -8.36 13.84
N LYS A 97 -6.79 -7.41 14.74
CA LYS A 97 -5.77 -6.56 15.39
C LYS A 97 -4.91 -5.80 14.36
N THR A 98 -5.52 -5.40 13.25
CA THR A 98 -4.86 -4.68 12.16
C THR A 98 -4.83 -3.19 12.47
N PRO A 99 -3.65 -2.52 12.47
CA PRO A 99 -3.54 -1.12 12.85
C PRO A 99 -3.87 -0.15 11.72
N PHE A 100 -3.65 -0.56 10.46
CA PHE A 100 -3.67 0.31 9.29
C PHE A 100 -4.75 -0.07 8.28
N ILE A 101 -5.33 0.97 7.67
CA ILE A 101 -6.19 0.84 6.51
C ILE A 101 -5.79 1.86 5.46
N ARG A 102 -5.54 1.40 4.23
CA ARG A 102 -5.13 2.25 3.11
C ARG A 102 -6.30 3.12 2.66
N CYS A 103 -6.00 4.36 2.31
CA CYS A 103 -6.88 5.25 1.57
C CYS A 103 -6.09 6.03 0.51
N MET A 104 -6.80 6.64 -0.43
CA MET A 104 -6.26 7.61 -1.40
C MET A 104 -6.92 8.98 -1.18
N SER A 105 -7.01 9.83 -2.21
CA SER A 105 -7.51 11.20 -2.05
C SER A 105 -8.43 11.64 -3.20
N TYR A 106 -9.21 10.71 -3.72
CA TYR A 106 -10.24 10.91 -4.75
C TYR A 106 -9.71 11.50 -6.08
N PRO A 107 -9.90 10.82 -7.21
CA PRO A 107 -9.73 11.44 -8.53
C PRO A 107 -10.64 12.66 -8.68
N ASN A 108 -10.27 13.56 -9.59
CA ASN A 108 -11.17 14.67 -9.93
C ASN A 108 -12.42 14.15 -10.64
N SER A 109 -13.49 14.94 -10.65
CA SER A 109 -14.73 14.65 -11.37
C SER A 109 -14.58 14.86 -12.88
N ASP A 110 -15.57 14.40 -13.65
CA ASP A 110 -15.72 14.73 -15.05
C ASP A 110 -17.09 15.41 -15.27
N PRO A 111 -17.14 16.72 -15.62
CA PRO A 111 -16.02 17.64 -15.85
C PRO A 111 -15.24 17.95 -14.56
N PRO A 112 -13.95 18.29 -14.67
CA PRO A 112 -13.08 18.45 -13.51
C PRO A 112 -13.41 19.72 -12.70
N LEU A 113 -13.37 19.59 -11.40
CA LEU A 113 -13.38 20.73 -10.48
C LEU A 113 -12.07 21.54 -10.62
N SER A 114 -12.13 22.84 -10.25
CA SER A 114 -10.89 23.60 -10.06
C SER A 114 -10.03 22.96 -8.98
N ASP A 115 -8.72 23.13 -9.06
CA ASP A 115 -7.78 22.56 -8.09
C ASP A 115 -8.16 22.90 -6.63
N SER A 116 -8.49 24.16 -6.36
CA SER A 116 -8.88 24.62 -5.03
C SER A 116 -10.20 24.01 -4.53
N SER A 117 -11.14 23.71 -5.44
CA SER A 117 -12.40 23.06 -5.07
C SER A 117 -12.19 21.57 -4.83
N TRP A 118 -11.38 20.92 -5.65
CA TRP A 118 -11.00 19.53 -5.48
C TRP A 118 -10.25 19.31 -4.17
N ARG A 119 -9.20 20.12 -3.88
CA ARG A 119 -8.48 20.13 -2.61
C ARG A 119 -9.44 20.22 -1.42
N ARG A 120 -10.28 21.25 -1.41
CA ARG A 120 -11.21 21.51 -0.28
C ARG A 120 -12.12 20.33 0.00
N GLU A 121 -12.67 19.70 -1.05
CA GLU A 121 -13.60 18.58 -0.88
C GLU A 121 -12.84 17.30 -0.47
N ALA A 122 -11.66 17.01 -1.04
CA ALA A 122 -10.83 15.88 -0.64
C ALA A 122 -10.43 15.99 0.83
N VAL A 123 -9.97 17.18 1.27
CA VAL A 123 -9.64 17.46 2.68
C VAL A 123 -10.84 17.25 3.58
N ARG A 124 -12.01 17.81 3.23
CA ARG A 124 -13.24 17.67 4.02
C ARG A 124 -13.62 16.20 4.23
N ARG A 125 -13.56 15.38 3.15
CA ARG A 125 -13.89 13.95 3.22
C ARG A 125 -12.87 13.19 4.08
N LEU A 126 -11.58 13.42 3.86
CA LEU A 126 -10.53 12.77 4.64
C LEU A 126 -10.53 13.19 6.11
N GLN A 127 -10.90 14.43 6.44
CA GLN A 127 -11.13 14.85 7.83
C GLN A 127 -12.24 14.02 8.50
N ALA A 128 -13.34 13.78 7.80
CA ALA A 128 -14.44 12.96 8.32
C ALA A 128 -14.02 11.51 8.53
N LEU A 129 -13.29 10.91 7.58
CA LEU A 129 -12.74 9.55 7.70
C LEU A 129 -11.71 9.47 8.84
N ALA A 130 -10.78 10.43 8.93
CA ALA A 130 -9.78 10.48 9.99
C ALA A 130 -10.39 10.64 11.39
N LYS A 131 -11.51 11.35 11.49
CA LYS A 131 -12.28 11.42 12.75
C LYS A 131 -12.81 10.06 13.16
N LEU A 132 -13.43 9.30 12.25
CA LEU A 132 -13.90 7.94 12.53
C LEU A 132 -12.73 7.01 12.89
N ALA A 133 -11.60 7.12 12.20
CA ALA A 133 -10.40 6.36 12.50
C ALA A 133 -9.87 6.65 13.91
N LYS A 134 -9.83 7.93 14.29
CA LYS A 134 -9.44 8.36 15.65
C LYS A 134 -10.36 7.77 16.73
N GLU A 135 -11.67 7.87 16.54
CA GLU A 135 -12.65 7.33 17.48
C GLU A 135 -12.53 5.80 17.65
N ALA A 136 -12.09 5.12 16.58
CA ALA A 136 -11.87 3.68 16.57
C ALA A 136 -10.48 3.24 17.06
N GLY A 137 -9.51 4.14 17.15
CA GLY A 137 -8.12 3.84 17.50
C GLY A 137 -7.35 3.14 16.36
N ILE A 138 -7.71 3.40 15.09
CA ILE A 138 -7.02 2.90 13.89
C ILE A 138 -6.37 4.07 13.14
N THR A 139 -5.53 3.77 12.16
CA THR A 139 -4.84 4.78 11.35
C THR A 139 -5.12 4.55 9.87
N LEU A 140 -5.59 5.60 9.20
CA LEU A 140 -5.61 5.67 7.75
C LEU A 140 -4.18 5.88 7.24
N VAL A 141 -3.77 5.13 6.21
CA VAL A 141 -2.50 5.36 5.52
C VAL A 141 -2.80 5.80 4.09
N HIS A 142 -2.53 7.07 3.80
CA HIS A 142 -2.73 7.65 2.46
C HIS A 142 -1.64 7.16 1.52
N GLU A 143 -2.02 6.60 0.38
CA GLU A 143 -1.11 6.17 -0.67
C GLU A 143 -0.91 7.30 -1.70
N ASN A 144 0.35 7.53 -2.10
CA ASN A 144 0.71 8.41 -3.21
C ASN A 144 0.31 7.77 -4.55
N CYS A 145 -0.98 7.79 -4.83
CA CYS A 145 -1.61 7.27 -6.04
C CYS A 145 -2.50 8.35 -6.66
N ASN A 146 -3.47 7.96 -7.46
CA ASN A 146 -4.44 8.89 -8.04
C ASN A 146 -5.22 9.65 -6.93
N GLY A 147 -5.56 10.89 -7.21
CA GLY A 147 -6.27 11.78 -6.29
C GLY A 147 -5.50 13.07 -6.00
N TRP A 148 -6.15 14.02 -5.32
CA TRP A 148 -5.56 15.35 -5.11
C TRP A 148 -4.22 15.30 -4.38
N GLY A 149 -4.15 14.55 -3.28
CA GLY A 149 -2.93 14.41 -2.47
C GLY A 149 -1.86 13.53 -3.12
N GLY A 150 -2.19 12.77 -4.16
CA GLY A 150 -1.25 11.91 -4.89
C GLY A 150 -0.53 12.60 -6.05
N GLN A 151 -0.87 13.85 -6.37
CA GLN A 151 -0.31 14.56 -7.51
C GLN A 151 1.19 14.91 -7.38
N GLY A 152 1.72 14.90 -6.16
CA GLY A 152 3.12 15.20 -5.92
C GLY A 152 3.44 15.41 -4.44
N PRO A 153 4.71 15.56 -4.08
CA PRO A 153 5.12 15.65 -2.67
C PRO A 153 4.50 16.84 -1.95
N GLN A 154 4.37 17.99 -2.61
CA GLN A 154 3.77 19.18 -1.99
C GLN A 154 2.28 18.96 -1.70
N GLN A 155 1.51 18.41 -2.65
CA GLN A 155 0.10 18.12 -2.47
C GLN A 155 -0.12 17.07 -1.36
N THR A 156 0.76 16.07 -1.27
CA THR A 156 0.73 15.10 -0.15
C THR A 156 0.93 15.78 1.20
N LEU A 157 1.95 16.63 1.33
CA LEU A 157 2.21 17.34 2.57
C LEU A 157 1.09 18.32 2.95
N ASP A 158 0.58 19.05 1.96
CA ASP A 158 -0.56 19.95 2.14
C ASP A 158 -1.80 19.19 2.59
N LEU A 159 -2.09 18.03 1.98
CA LEU A 159 -3.21 17.17 2.38
C LEU A 159 -3.10 16.73 3.85
N LEU A 160 -1.94 16.20 4.25
CA LEU A 160 -1.71 15.77 5.62
C LEU A 160 -1.85 16.93 6.61
N SER A 161 -1.30 18.10 6.26
CA SER A 161 -1.38 19.32 7.06
C SER A 161 -2.81 19.83 7.20
N ASP A 162 -3.56 19.89 6.09
CA ASP A 162 -4.94 20.42 6.07
C ASP A 162 -5.92 19.49 6.79
N VAL A 163 -5.72 18.17 6.67
CA VAL A 163 -6.51 17.18 7.44
C VAL A 163 -6.19 17.28 8.93
N GLY A 164 -4.93 17.51 9.29
CA GLY A 164 -4.50 17.81 10.65
C GLY A 164 -4.76 16.71 11.66
N SER A 165 -4.67 15.44 11.27
CA SER A 165 -4.98 14.30 12.12
C SER A 165 -3.79 13.36 12.27
N GLU A 166 -3.47 12.98 13.51
CA GLU A 166 -2.50 11.91 13.81
C GLU A 166 -2.95 10.53 13.33
N HIS A 167 -4.22 10.38 12.96
CA HIS A 167 -4.81 9.17 12.43
C HIS A 167 -4.88 9.15 10.89
N LEU A 168 -4.18 10.09 10.23
CA LEU A 168 -3.87 10.04 8.80
C LEU A 168 -2.34 10.14 8.65
N LYS A 169 -1.74 9.09 8.12
CA LYS A 169 -0.29 8.97 7.88
C LYS A 169 -0.06 8.60 6.41
N LEU A 170 1.18 8.36 6.03
CA LEU A 170 1.55 8.08 4.65
C LEU A 170 2.05 6.64 4.47
N VAL A 171 1.47 5.92 3.52
CA VAL A 171 2.10 4.80 2.85
C VAL A 171 2.72 5.31 1.55
N PHE A 172 4.01 5.08 1.35
CA PHE A 172 4.70 5.49 0.13
C PHE A 172 4.86 4.29 -0.81
N ASP A 173 4.24 4.38 -2.00
CA ASP A 173 4.44 3.42 -3.08
C ASP A 173 5.57 3.90 -3.99
N THR A 174 6.58 3.06 -4.20
CA THR A 174 7.77 3.39 -4.96
C THR A 174 7.53 3.43 -6.47
N GLY A 175 6.56 2.70 -6.98
CA GLY A 175 6.25 2.58 -8.41
C GLY A 175 5.25 3.63 -8.90
N ASN A 176 4.31 4.06 -8.07
CA ASN A 176 3.23 4.95 -8.47
C ASN A 176 3.67 6.30 -9.09
N PRO A 177 4.80 6.92 -8.75
CA PRO A 177 5.26 8.13 -9.43
C PRO A 177 5.65 7.93 -10.90
N VAL A 178 6.13 6.73 -11.27
CA VAL A 178 6.72 6.46 -12.59
C VAL A 178 5.75 6.68 -13.75
N PRO A 179 4.51 6.16 -13.73
CA PRO A 179 3.49 6.39 -14.76
C PRO A 179 3.16 7.88 -14.98
N TYR A 180 3.26 8.67 -13.94
CA TYR A 180 2.99 10.11 -14.02
C TYR A 180 4.22 10.94 -14.42
N GLY A 181 5.32 10.29 -14.82
CA GLY A 181 6.55 10.96 -15.22
C GLY A 181 7.29 11.65 -14.07
N GLN A 182 6.99 11.29 -12.83
CA GLN A 182 7.65 11.83 -11.64
C GLN A 182 8.83 10.95 -11.23
N ASP A 183 9.85 11.57 -10.64
CA ASP A 183 10.97 10.84 -10.05
C ASP A 183 10.57 10.31 -8.66
N SER A 184 10.60 8.98 -8.51
CA SER A 184 10.18 8.33 -7.25
C SER A 184 11.07 8.70 -6.06
N TRP A 185 12.35 8.96 -6.29
CA TRP A 185 13.23 9.41 -5.22
C TRP A 185 12.92 10.83 -4.78
N ASP A 186 12.74 11.75 -5.72
CA ASP A 186 12.45 13.16 -5.40
C ASP A 186 11.10 13.26 -4.68
N TYR A 187 10.13 12.47 -5.09
CA TYR A 187 8.85 12.39 -4.37
C TYR A 187 9.06 11.87 -2.94
N TYR A 188 9.70 10.69 -2.81
CA TYR A 188 9.98 10.10 -1.51
C TYR A 188 10.75 11.05 -0.60
N ALA A 189 11.83 11.66 -1.10
CA ALA A 189 12.65 12.59 -0.33
C ALA A 189 11.86 13.78 0.20
N GLY A 190 10.86 14.24 -0.57
CA GLY A 190 9.97 15.32 -0.15
C GLY A 190 9.02 14.96 0.99
N VAL A 191 8.64 13.67 1.12
CA VAL A 191 7.60 13.23 2.06
C VAL A 191 8.11 12.25 3.12
N ARG A 192 9.35 11.79 3.06
CA ARG A 192 9.91 10.66 3.83
C ARG A 192 9.72 10.74 5.34
N ASP A 193 9.62 11.95 5.91
CA ASP A 193 9.41 12.14 7.35
C ASP A 193 7.97 11.80 7.80
N GLN A 194 7.06 11.64 6.86
CA GLN A 194 5.66 11.28 7.08
C GLN A 194 5.37 9.80 6.77
N VAL A 195 6.34 9.09 6.18
CA VAL A 195 6.18 7.70 5.74
C VAL A 195 6.27 6.75 6.93
N ILE A 196 5.19 5.99 7.16
CA ILE A 196 5.14 4.95 8.20
C ILE A 196 4.96 3.54 7.63
N TYR A 197 4.65 3.42 6.34
CA TYR A 197 4.45 2.17 5.62
C TYR A 197 4.92 2.34 4.17
N VAL A 198 5.46 1.29 3.55
CA VAL A 198 6.02 1.37 2.20
C VAL A 198 5.48 0.25 1.34
N HIS A 199 5.01 0.60 0.13
CA HIS A 199 4.76 -0.37 -0.94
C HIS A 199 5.95 -0.42 -1.88
N ILE A 200 6.44 -1.63 -2.15
CA ILE A 200 7.50 -1.87 -3.13
C ILE A 200 6.88 -2.37 -4.41
N LYS A 201 6.90 -1.48 -5.39
CA LYS A 201 6.52 -1.71 -6.77
C LYS A 201 7.57 -1.08 -7.67
N ASP A 202 7.93 -1.73 -8.74
CA ASP A 202 8.94 -1.18 -9.64
C ASP A 202 8.53 -1.36 -11.10
N TYR A 203 8.78 -0.34 -11.92
CA TYR A 203 8.40 -0.31 -13.32
C TYR A 203 9.55 0.10 -14.23
N LYS A 204 9.59 -0.52 -15.43
CA LYS A 204 10.26 0.01 -16.61
C LYS A 204 9.24 0.63 -17.55
N LEU A 205 9.64 1.66 -18.27
CA LEU A 205 8.84 2.22 -19.37
C LEU A 205 9.30 1.60 -20.67
N ASN A 206 8.34 1.12 -21.46
CA ASN A 206 8.56 0.68 -22.83
C ASN A 206 8.81 1.90 -23.75
N PRO A 207 9.39 1.69 -24.94
CA PRO A 207 9.58 2.77 -25.91
C PRO A 207 8.30 3.49 -26.35
N ASP A 208 7.16 2.82 -26.29
CA ASP A 208 5.82 3.36 -26.56
C ASP A 208 5.17 4.07 -25.37
N GLY A 209 5.88 4.13 -24.22
CA GLY A 209 5.41 4.75 -23.00
C GLY A 209 4.57 3.85 -22.10
N GLY A 210 4.35 2.59 -22.50
CA GLY A 210 3.68 1.59 -21.65
C GLY A 210 4.55 1.19 -20.46
N GLU A 211 3.90 0.79 -19.36
CA GLU A 211 4.56 0.36 -18.13
C GLU A 211 4.69 -1.16 -18.09
N VAL A 212 5.82 -1.64 -17.59
CA VAL A 212 6.04 -3.06 -17.33
C VAL A 212 6.56 -3.22 -15.92
N GLY A 213 5.84 -4.00 -15.09
CA GLY A 213 6.29 -4.40 -13.76
C GLY A 213 7.59 -5.19 -13.84
N VAL A 214 8.54 -4.88 -12.97
CA VAL A 214 9.84 -5.54 -12.88
C VAL A 214 10.19 -5.83 -11.43
N PHE A 215 11.19 -6.67 -11.20
CA PHE A 215 11.62 -6.99 -9.84
C PHE A 215 12.23 -5.79 -9.10
N PRO A 216 12.27 -5.80 -7.75
CA PRO A 216 12.71 -4.68 -6.95
C PRO A 216 14.12 -4.21 -7.31
N GLY A 217 14.26 -2.94 -7.65
CA GLY A 217 15.54 -2.32 -8.02
C GLY A 217 15.95 -2.49 -9.48
N GLU A 218 15.11 -3.09 -10.31
CA GLU A 218 15.36 -3.23 -11.76
C GLU A 218 14.73 -2.11 -12.60
N GLY A 219 13.87 -1.29 -12.00
CA GLY A 219 13.09 -0.26 -12.68
C GLY A 219 13.46 1.17 -12.30
N LYS A 220 12.48 2.05 -12.45
CA LYS A 220 12.58 3.50 -12.18
C LYS A 220 12.01 3.91 -10.83
N GLY A 221 11.47 2.97 -10.04
CA GLY A 221 10.89 3.22 -8.71
C GLY A 221 11.89 3.64 -7.63
N ALA A 222 13.16 3.83 -7.97
CA ALA A 222 14.25 4.20 -7.06
C ALA A 222 14.38 3.28 -5.82
N VAL A 223 13.85 2.05 -5.90
CA VAL A 223 13.70 1.12 -4.78
C VAL A 223 14.99 0.97 -3.97
N ARG A 224 16.13 0.72 -4.63
CA ARG A 224 17.43 0.58 -3.94
C ARG A 224 17.79 1.82 -3.12
N LYS A 225 17.61 3.01 -3.69
CA LYS A 225 17.96 4.29 -3.06
C LYS A 225 17.06 4.58 -1.86
N ILE A 226 15.77 4.30 -1.99
CA ILE A 226 14.78 4.43 -0.93
C ILE A 226 15.07 3.46 0.22
N LEU A 227 15.36 2.18 -0.08
CA LEU A 227 15.71 1.19 0.94
C LEU A 227 16.98 1.58 1.72
N VAL A 228 17.99 2.17 1.05
CA VAL A 228 19.19 2.68 1.73
C VAL A 228 18.83 3.78 2.73
N ASP A 229 18.02 4.77 2.33
CA ASP A 229 17.59 5.86 3.22
C ASP A 229 16.76 5.32 4.40
N LEU A 230 15.83 4.41 4.14
CA LEU A 230 15.02 3.77 5.20
C LEU A 230 15.91 3.06 6.23
N LEU A 231 16.88 2.29 5.78
CA LEU A 231 17.83 1.59 6.66
C LEU A 231 18.67 2.57 7.46
N GLN A 232 19.23 3.61 6.82
CA GLN A 232 20.06 4.63 7.48
C GLN A 232 19.30 5.42 8.53
N ARG A 233 17.99 5.62 8.33
CA ARG A 233 17.11 6.34 9.27
C ARG A 233 16.56 5.44 10.38
N GLY A 234 16.91 4.14 10.39
CA GLY A 234 16.41 3.19 11.39
C GLY A 234 14.90 2.91 11.24
N TYR A 235 14.38 2.95 10.01
CA TYR A 235 12.97 2.65 9.75
C TYR A 235 12.60 1.26 10.28
N ASP A 236 11.52 1.16 11.05
CA ASP A 236 11.03 -0.07 11.68
C ASP A 236 9.62 -0.49 11.24
N GLY A 237 9.01 0.28 10.31
CA GLY A 237 7.69 0.03 9.76
C GLY A 237 7.61 -1.16 8.80
N GLY A 238 6.45 -1.33 8.16
CA GLY A 238 6.19 -2.38 7.18
C GLY A 238 6.69 -2.04 5.77
N ILE A 239 7.22 -3.05 5.11
CA ILE A 239 7.52 -3.04 3.67
C ILE A 239 6.67 -4.11 3.02
N SER A 240 5.73 -3.69 2.18
CA SER A 240 4.74 -4.55 1.52
C SER A 240 4.99 -4.60 0.02
N ILE A 241 5.04 -5.78 -0.58
CA ILE A 241 5.21 -5.90 -2.04
C ILE A 241 3.87 -5.78 -2.76
N GLU A 242 3.91 -5.13 -3.93
CA GLU A 242 2.83 -5.06 -4.92
C GLU A 242 3.44 -5.25 -6.33
N PRO A 243 3.73 -6.51 -6.76
CA PRO A 243 4.59 -6.79 -7.91
C PRO A 243 4.16 -6.24 -9.25
N HIS A 244 2.87 -6.31 -9.62
CA HIS A 244 2.33 -5.92 -10.93
C HIS A 244 3.10 -6.51 -12.14
N ILE A 245 3.66 -7.73 -12.01
CA ILE A 245 4.44 -8.36 -13.09
C ILE A 245 3.56 -9.27 -13.96
N THR A 246 2.84 -10.20 -13.33
CA THR A 246 2.01 -11.20 -14.04
C THR A 246 0.54 -10.86 -14.02
N SER A 247 0.12 -10.07 -13.03
CA SER A 247 -1.27 -9.64 -12.87
C SER A 247 -1.29 -8.19 -12.38
N VAL A 248 -2.27 -7.44 -12.85
CA VAL A 248 -2.58 -6.10 -12.34
C VAL A 248 -4.05 -6.12 -11.94
N ILE A 249 -4.31 -6.64 -10.74
CA ILE A 249 -5.65 -7.03 -10.27
C ILE A 249 -6.65 -5.87 -10.38
N HIS A 250 -6.24 -4.65 -10.03
CA HIS A 250 -7.11 -3.48 -10.09
C HIS A 250 -7.47 -3.03 -11.53
N LEU A 251 -6.76 -3.52 -12.55
CA LEU A 251 -7.08 -3.32 -13.96
C LEU A 251 -7.80 -4.53 -14.58
N GLY A 252 -8.13 -5.55 -13.77
CA GLY A 252 -8.73 -6.80 -14.26
C GLY A 252 -7.79 -7.64 -15.12
N GLN A 253 -6.49 -7.42 -15.01
CA GLN A 253 -5.47 -8.19 -15.74
C GLN A 253 -4.99 -9.33 -14.83
N GLU A 254 -5.50 -10.51 -15.07
CA GLU A 254 -5.08 -11.74 -14.40
C GLU A 254 -4.15 -12.54 -15.31
N ALA A 255 -3.20 -13.26 -14.71
CA ALA A 255 -2.34 -14.17 -15.44
C ALA A 255 -3.14 -15.36 -15.96
N GLU A 256 -2.81 -15.80 -17.17
CA GLU A 256 -3.40 -17.04 -17.73
C GLU A 256 -3.00 -18.30 -16.92
N ASP A 257 -1.82 -18.29 -16.30
CA ASP A 257 -1.31 -19.34 -15.44
C ASP A 257 -1.28 -18.88 -13.96
N PRO A 258 -2.20 -19.36 -13.10
CA PRO A 258 -2.23 -19.03 -11.68
C PRO A 258 -0.94 -19.42 -10.92
N GLU A 259 -0.26 -20.50 -11.34
CA GLU A 259 0.99 -20.91 -10.72
C GLU A 259 2.15 -19.96 -11.10
N LEU A 260 2.06 -19.30 -12.24
CA LEU A 260 3.02 -18.26 -12.61
C LEU A 260 2.89 -17.05 -11.69
N SER A 261 1.68 -16.58 -11.40
CA SER A 261 1.45 -15.47 -10.45
C SER A 261 2.01 -15.80 -9.07
N TYR A 262 1.69 -16.99 -8.56
CA TYR A 262 2.19 -17.44 -7.27
C TYR A 262 3.73 -17.46 -7.21
N ARG A 263 4.38 -18.11 -8.18
CA ARG A 263 5.84 -18.19 -8.22
C ARG A 263 6.49 -16.83 -8.38
N THR A 264 5.93 -15.96 -9.22
CA THR A 264 6.44 -14.61 -9.43
C THR A 264 6.32 -13.76 -8.17
N TYR A 265 5.21 -13.87 -7.44
CA TYR A 265 5.01 -13.20 -6.16
C TYR A 265 6.05 -13.63 -5.13
N VAL A 266 6.27 -14.94 -4.98
CA VAL A 266 7.27 -15.49 -4.04
C VAL A 266 8.69 -15.09 -4.46
N GLU A 267 9.02 -15.17 -5.76
CA GLU A 267 10.32 -14.72 -6.28
C GLU A 267 10.54 -13.22 -6.03
N TYR A 268 9.50 -12.40 -6.20
CA TYR A 268 9.57 -10.95 -5.93
C TYR A 268 9.92 -10.69 -4.47
N GLY A 269 9.27 -11.36 -3.54
CA GLY A 269 9.55 -11.26 -2.12
C GLY A 269 10.99 -11.69 -1.77
N GLN A 270 11.45 -12.82 -2.31
CA GLN A 270 12.82 -13.32 -2.11
C GLN A 270 13.88 -12.34 -2.64
N LYS A 271 13.66 -11.76 -3.83
CA LYS A 271 14.56 -10.75 -4.40
C LYS A 271 14.61 -9.48 -3.56
N LEU A 272 13.46 -9.05 -3.00
CA LEU A 272 13.44 -7.92 -2.08
C LEU A 272 14.23 -8.21 -0.79
N GLU A 273 14.08 -9.39 -0.20
CA GLU A 273 14.85 -9.78 0.99
C GLU A 273 16.36 -9.77 0.71
N LEU A 274 16.79 -10.40 -0.38
CA LEU A 274 18.19 -10.41 -0.80
C LEU A 274 18.73 -8.99 -1.04
N LEU A 275 17.91 -8.12 -1.64
CA LEU A 275 18.29 -6.72 -1.84
C LEU A 275 18.52 -6.03 -0.50
N VAL A 276 17.57 -6.15 0.45
CA VAL A 276 17.68 -5.54 1.78
C VAL A 276 18.88 -6.10 2.56
N GLU A 277 19.12 -7.40 2.52
CA GLU A 277 20.28 -8.02 3.15
C GLU A 277 21.60 -7.51 2.57
N SER A 278 21.68 -7.38 1.24
CA SER A 278 22.87 -6.83 0.58
C SER A 278 23.16 -5.40 0.98
N LEU A 279 22.10 -4.57 1.18
CA LEU A 279 22.26 -3.18 1.60
C LEU A 279 22.67 -3.06 3.07
N ARG A 280 22.20 -3.94 3.95
CA ARG A 280 22.62 -4.00 5.36
C ARG A 280 24.11 -4.35 5.50
N SER A 281 24.59 -5.32 4.73
CA SER A 281 25.97 -5.76 4.78
C SER A 281 26.99 -4.73 4.25
N HIS A 282 26.53 -3.75 3.48
CA HIS A 282 27.36 -2.67 2.94
C HIS A 282 27.33 -1.37 3.76
N GLN A 283 26.55 -1.33 4.85
CA GLN A 283 26.67 -0.22 5.80
C GLN A 283 28.02 -0.36 6.56
N PRO A 284 28.86 0.69 6.61
CA PRO A 284 30.08 0.65 7.40
C PRO A 284 29.69 0.38 8.85
N GLY A 285 30.17 -0.75 9.38
CA GLY A 285 29.85 -1.18 10.74
C GLY A 285 30.17 -0.10 11.75
N GLU A 286 29.34 0.01 12.80
CA GLU A 286 29.73 0.68 14.03
C GLU A 286 31.10 0.10 14.45
N ALA A 287 32.09 0.98 14.56
CA ALA A 287 33.38 0.59 15.11
C ALA A 287 33.16 -0.03 16.50
N PRO A 288 33.80 -1.16 16.83
CA PRO A 288 33.66 -1.73 18.16
C PRO A 288 34.04 -0.68 19.21
N ALA A 289 33.18 -0.56 20.25
CA ALA A 289 33.44 0.34 21.35
C ALA A 289 34.82 0.10 21.89
N PRO A 290 35.65 1.15 22.19
CA PRO A 290 36.95 0.99 22.77
C PRO A 290 36.83 0.28 24.10
N GLN A 291 37.63 -0.79 24.26
CA GLN A 291 37.79 -1.56 25.51
C GLN A 291 38.36 -0.70 26.63
#